data_2603283d74d2112bbe5095481fd26d6c
#
_entry.id   2603283d74d2112bbe5095481fd26d6c
#
_cell.length_a   1.000
_cell.length_b   1.000
_cell.length_c   1.000
_cell.angle_alpha   90.00
_cell.angle_beta   90.00
_cell.angle_gamma   90.00
#
_symmetry.space_group_name_H-M   'P 1'
#
loop_
_entity.id
_entity.type
_entity.pdbx_description
1 polymer ?
#
loop_
_entity_poly.entity_id
_entity_poly.type
_entity_poly.pdbx_seq_one_letter_code
_entity_poly.pdbx_strand_id
1 'polypeptide(L)'
;MLTFDDKYLFAPGSANIDGEAKKLLDKVGVLICKKFVLHSMRVEGHTDSTPINSFVYPSIWELSAARASSVVRYMITRFKFSPSLFSAIGYADTRPLENAISPKDPANRRVEILIMKNKYRRDFETSNDNTMKLTKAEQEAIQKQREQIISKIEGDAISPAARKLLEENQQRIEKQKSEKLSKKNMELYVNLDKENAQNGEDVEMPAVEKRVIRLNSSIPEDEDFGL
;
A
#
# COMPACT_ATOMS: atom_id res chain seq x y z
N MET A 1 5.50 -9.68 7.39
CA MET A 1 6.93 -9.73 7.03
C MET A 1 7.02 -9.90 5.52
N LEU A 2 7.93 -9.16 4.88
CA LEU A 2 8.24 -9.26 3.46
C LEU A 2 9.73 -9.57 3.37
N THR A 3 10.08 -10.63 2.66
CA THR A 3 11.47 -11.12 2.53
C THR A 3 11.92 -10.99 1.07
N PHE A 4 13.12 -10.49 0.87
CA PHE A 4 13.75 -10.28 -0.44
C PHE A 4 15.12 -10.94 -0.43
N ASP A 5 15.35 -11.82 -1.36
CA ASP A 5 16.68 -12.34 -1.66
C ASP A 5 17.60 -11.20 -2.12
N ASP A 6 18.82 -11.12 -1.59
CA ASP A 6 19.73 -9.99 -1.80
C ASP A 6 20.11 -9.78 -3.26
N LYS A 7 20.19 -10.83 -4.04
CA LYS A 7 20.53 -10.79 -5.48
C LYS A 7 19.57 -9.96 -6.31
N TYR A 8 18.32 -9.76 -5.83
CA TYR A 8 17.33 -8.90 -6.49
C TYR A 8 17.45 -7.44 -6.09
N LEU A 9 18.21 -7.14 -5.05
CA LEU A 9 18.34 -5.78 -4.51
C LEU A 9 19.73 -5.20 -4.70
N PHE A 10 20.78 -6.05 -4.66
CA PHE A 10 22.17 -5.60 -4.60
C PHE A 10 23.10 -6.44 -5.45
N ALA A 11 24.13 -5.80 -5.99
CA ALA A 11 25.27 -6.49 -6.53
C ALA A 11 26.10 -7.16 -5.39
N PRO A 12 26.88 -8.20 -5.67
CA PRO A 12 27.75 -8.83 -4.69
C PRO A 12 28.64 -7.81 -3.96
N GLY A 13 28.68 -7.89 -2.62
CA GLY A 13 29.48 -6.98 -1.79
C GLY A 13 29.01 -5.52 -1.79
N SER A 14 27.87 -5.20 -2.39
CA SER A 14 27.33 -3.84 -2.49
C SER A 14 26.06 -3.66 -1.65
N ALA A 15 25.81 -2.43 -1.23
CA ALA A 15 24.54 -1.97 -0.68
C ALA A 15 23.84 -0.92 -1.56
N ASN A 16 24.31 -0.74 -2.80
CA ASN A 16 23.67 0.16 -3.75
C ASN A 16 22.49 -0.52 -4.43
N ILE A 17 21.34 0.14 -4.40
CA ILE A 17 20.11 -0.31 -5.04
C ILE A 17 20.14 0.10 -6.51
N ASP A 18 20.10 -0.86 -7.41
CA ASP A 18 20.10 -0.64 -8.86
C ASP A 18 18.71 -0.31 -9.44
N GLY A 19 18.62 -0.20 -10.79
CA GLY A 19 17.37 0.14 -11.47
C GLY A 19 16.26 -0.91 -11.33
N GLU A 20 16.59 -2.19 -11.43
CA GLU A 20 15.61 -3.28 -11.31
C GLU A 20 15.16 -3.45 -9.85
N ALA A 21 16.10 -3.35 -8.90
CA ALA A 21 15.79 -3.34 -7.48
C ALA A 21 14.86 -2.19 -7.10
N LYS A 22 15.05 -1.00 -7.68
CA LYS A 22 14.14 0.14 -7.49
C LYS A 22 12.72 -0.17 -7.95
N LYS A 23 12.55 -0.82 -9.11
CA LYS A 23 11.24 -1.24 -9.60
C LYS A 23 10.55 -2.23 -8.65
N LEU A 24 11.30 -3.17 -8.09
CA LEU A 24 10.80 -4.11 -7.09
C LEU A 24 10.36 -3.38 -5.82
N LEU A 25 11.21 -2.51 -5.30
CA LEU A 25 10.92 -1.71 -4.10
C LEU A 25 9.79 -0.70 -4.33
N ASP A 26 9.59 -0.20 -5.55
CA ASP A 26 8.46 0.65 -5.91
C ASP A 26 7.13 -0.09 -5.73
N LYS A 27 7.03 -1.35 -6.18
CA LYS A 27 5.81 -2.17 -5.97
C LYS A 27 5.52 -2.39 -4.47
N VAL A 28 6.56 -2.65 -3.71
CA VAL A 28 6.47 -2.83 -2.25
C VAL A 28 6.06 -1.53 -1.56
N GLY A 29 6.68 -0.41 -1.94
CA GLY A 29 6.36 0.91 -1.41
C GLY A 29 4.91 1.32 -1.66
N VAL A 30 4.39 1.04 -2.86
CA VAL A 30 2.96 1.25 -3.19
C VAL A 30 2.06 0.43 -2.27
N LEU A 31 2.37 -0.85 -2.04
CA LEU A 31 1.61 -1.70 -1.13
C LEU A 31 1.62 -1.15 0.30
N ILE A 32 2.79 -0.73 0.78
CA ILE A 32 2.94 -0.15 2.12
C ILE A 32 2.17 1.16 2.23
N CYS A 33 2.25 2.04 1.25
CA CYS A 33 1.49 3.30 1.22
C CYS A 33 -0.02 3.07 1.29
N LYS A 34 -0.53 2.07 0.57
CA LYS A 34 -1.98 1.81 0.53
C LYS A 34 -2.52 1.19 1.82
N LYS A 35 -1.74 0.33 2.48
CA LYS A 35 -2.25 -0.50 3.58
C LYS A 35 -1.62 -0.20 4.94
N PHE A 36 -0.40 0.35 4.97
CA PHE A 36 0.43 0.39 6.18
C PHE A 36 1.13 1.74 6.39
N VAL A 37 0.60 2.82 5.84
CA VAL A 37 1.25 4.16 5.79
C VAL A 37 1.65 4.73 7.16
N LEU A 38 0.95 4.32 8.23
CA LEU A 38 1.21 4.77 9.60
C LEU A 38 1.84 3.69 10.49
N HIS A 39 2.26 2.56 9.91
CA HIS A 39 2.88 1.50 10.68
C HIS A 39 4.38 1.71 10.78
N SER A 40 4.93 1.42 11.96
CA SER A 40 6.39 1.34 12.11
C SER A 40 6.93 0.14 11.34
N MET A 41 8.06 0.32 10.71
CA MET A 41 8.71 -0.66 9.88
C MET A 41 10.14 -0.89 10.34
N ARG A 42 10.53 -2.14 10.43
CA ARG A 42 11.89 -2.53 10.71
C ARG A 42 12.45 -3.25 9.49
N VAL A 43 13.56 -2.78 8.98
CA VAL A 43 14.28 -3.39 7.87
C VAL A 43 15.49 -4.11 8.42
N GLU A 44 15.57 -5.40 8.18
CA GLU A 44 16.63 -6.28 8.67
C GLU A 44 17.46 -6.78 7.50
N GLY A 45 18.79 -6.61 7.60
CA GLY A 45 19.75 -7.12 6.62
C GLY A 45 20.45 -8.37 7.16
N HIS A 46 20.50 -9.40 6.34
CA HIS A 46 21.16 -10.68 6.65
C HIS A 46 22.15 -11.03 5.55
N THR A 47 23.21 -11.73 5.92
CA THR A 47 24.21 -12.29 5.03
C THR A 47 24.38 -13.80 5.30
N ASP A 48 25.08 -14.48 4.42
CA ASP A 48 25.69 -15.76 4.75
C ASP A 48 27.03 -15.55 5.49
N SER A 49 27.66 -16.63 5.95
CA SER A 49 28.95 -16.57 6.64
C SER A 49 30.15 -16.48 5.70
N THR A 50 29.95 -16.18 4.42
CA THR A 50 31.05 -16.00 3.47
C THR A 50 31.77 -14.69 3.75
N PRO A 51 33.09 -14.71 3.99
CA PRO A 51 33.87 -13.48 4.17
C PRO A 51 33.73 -12.57 2.94
N ILE A 52 33.56 -11.27 3.17
CA ILE A 52 33.54 -10.29 2.11
C ILE A 52 34.96 -9.73 1.89
N ASN A 53 35.31 -9.53 0.62
CA ASN A 53 36.50 -8.79 0.25
C ASN A 53 36.05 -7.43 -0.29
N SER A 54 35.92 -6.44 0.59
CA SER A 54 35.41 -5.11 0.25
C SER A 54 36.25 -4.04 0.93
N PHE A 55 36.65 -3.04 0.17
CA PHE A 55 37.30 -1.84 0.73
C PHE A 55 36.30 -0.90 1.43
N VAL A 56 35.01 -1.09 1.18
CA VAL A 56 33.95 -0.21 1.70
C VAL A 56 33.39 -0.73 3.02
N TYR A 57 33.26 -2.06 3.14
CA TYR A 57 32.67 -2.70 4.32
C TYR A 57 33.71 -3.56 5.01
N PRO A 58 34.10 -3.23 6.25
CA PRO A 58 35.11 -4.00 7.01
C PRO A 58 34.69 -5.43 7.32
N SER A 59 33.38 -5.66 7.51
CA SER A 59 32.85 -7.00 7.77
C SER A 59 31.42 -7.18 7.19
N ILE A 60 30.90 -8.41 7.29
CA ILE A 60 29.52 -8.72 6.92
C ILE A 60 28.48 -8.01 7.80
N TRP A 61 28.89 -7.51 8.98
CA TRP A 61 28.04 -6.69 9.85
C TRP A 61 27.73 -5.34 9.21
N GLU A 62 28.77 -4.63 8.77
CA GLU A 62 28.59 -3.32 8.12
C GLU A 62 27.85 -3.45 6.80
N LEU A 63 28.13 -4.50 6.03
CA LEU A 63 27.43 -4.75 4.77
C LEU A 63 25.93 -4.98 5.01
N SER A 64 25.57 -5.84 5.97
CA SER A 64 24.16 -6.14 6.26
C SER A 64 23.41 -4.91 6.78
N ALA A 65 24.03 -4.11 7.65
CA ALA A 65 23.47 -2.85 8.16
C ALA A 65 23.33 -1.79 7.05
N ALA A 66 24.32 -1.68 6.16
CA ALA A 66 24.30 -0.75 5.04
C ALA A 66 23.18 -1.11 4.03
N ARG A 67 22.96 -2.39 3.77
CA ARG A 67 21.86 -2.87 2.91
C ARG A 67 20.50 -2.52 3.48
N ALA A 68 20.28 -2.79 4.76
CA ALA A 68 19.04 -2.40 5.45
C ALA A 68 18.82 -0.88 5.40
N SER A 69 19.86 -0.10 5.68
CA SER A 69 19.83 1.38 5.63
C SER A 69 19.55 1.93 4.23
N SER A 70 20.06 1.27 3.17
CA SER A 70 19.81 1.68 1.78
C SER A 70 18.34 1.49 1.41
N VAL A 71 17.71 0.40 1.82
CA VAL A 71 16.27 0.17 1.62
C VAL A 71 15.44 1.22 2.38
N VAL A 72 15.76 1.47 3.65
CA VAL A 72 15.08 2.52 4.45
C VAL A 72 15.19 3.87 3.77
N ARG A 73 16.40 4.28 3.37
CA ARG A 73 16.64 5.56 2.69
C ARG A 73 15.84 5.65 1.38
N TYR A 74 15.79 4.56 0.61
CA TYR A 74 14.98 4.51 -0.60
C TYR A 74 13.50 4.75 -0.31
N MET A 75 12.93 4.05 0.66
CA MET A 75 11.53 4.18 1.04
C MET A 75 11.19 5.61 1.51
N ILE A 76 12.01 6.20 2.38
CA ILE A 76 11.83 7.57 2.87
C ILE A 76 11.87 8.57 1.71
N THR A 77 12.91 8.49 0.87
CA THR A 77 13.14 9.45 -0.21
C THR A 77 12.07 9.35 -1.29
N ARG A 78 11.74 8.11 -1.69
CA ARG A 78 10.84 7.83 -2.81
C ARG A 78 9.38 8.07 -2.46
N PHE A 79 8.93 7.60 -1.30
CA PHE A 79 7.52 7.61 -0.90
C PHE A 79 7.19 8.65 0.18
N LYS A 80 8.16 9.47 0.57
CA LYS A 80 7.95 10.52 1.59
C LYS A 80 7.40 9.97 2.91
N PHE A 81 7.82 8.76 3.28
CA PHE A 81 7.54 8.25 4.62
C PHE A 81 8.27 9.08 5.68
N SER A 82 7.66 9.19 6.87
CA SER A 82 8.38 9.76 8.01
C SER A 82 9.57 8.87 8.40
N PRO A 83 10.78 9.43 8.56
CA PRO A 83 11.93 8.66 9.04
C PRO A 83 11.67 7.97 10.38
N SER A 84 10.86 8.56 11.27
CA SER A 84 10.50 8.02 12.57
C SER A 84 9.75 6.67 12.52
N LEU A 85 9.20 6.32 11.36
CA LEU A 85 8.52 5.03 11.18
C LEU A 85 9.51 3.88 10.89
N PHE A 86 10.78 4.17 10.63
CA PHE A 86 11.74 3.17 10.20
C PHE A 86 12.84 2.92 11.23
N SER A 87 13.25 1.66 11.29
CA SER A 87 14.52 1.24 11.86
C SER A 87 15.25 0.31 10.90
N ALA A 88 16.58 0.41 10.86
CA ALA A 88 17.44 -0.45 10.07
C ALA A 88 18.35 -1.24 11.00
N ILE A 89 18.44 -2.55 10.80
CA ILE A 89 19.24 -3.45 11.63
C ILE A 89 20.02 -4.41 10.71
N GLY A 90 21.32 -4.55 10.98
CA GLY A 90 22.14 -5.60 10.37
C GLY A 90 22.31 -6.74 11.36
N TYR A 91 22.14 -7.96 10.88
CA TYR A 91 22.32 -9.19 11.68
C TYR A 91 23.46 -10.06 11.16
N ALA A 92 24.16 -9.64 10.12
CA ALA A 92 25.19 -10.47 9.50
C ALA A 92 24.68 -11.91 9.25
N ASP A 93 25.42 -12.93 9.65
CA ASP A 93 25.09 -14.35 9.54
C ASP A 93 24.48 -14.96 10.81
N THR A 94 24.17 -14.14 11.81
CA THR A 94 23.73 -14.62 13.14
C THR A 94 22.30 -15.15 13.18
N ARG A 95 21.52 -14.92 12.12
CA ARG A 95 20.12 -15.37 11.99
C ARG A 95 19.91 -16.11 10.67
N PRO A 96 20.44 -17.32 10.52
CA PRO A 96 20.22 -18.14 9.32
C PRO A 96 18.74 -18.51 9.20
N LEU A 97 18.29 -18.80 7.98
CA LEU A 97 16.97 -19.37 7.74
C LEU A 97 16.92 -20.80 8.30
N GLU A 98 15.78 -21.20 8.85
CA GLU A 98 15.57 -22.54 9.41
C GLU A 98 15.80 -23.68 8.39
N ASN A 99 15.51 -23.40 7.11
CA ASN A 99 15.71 -24.33 6.00
C ASN A 99 17.04 -24.16 5.26
N ALA A 100 17.96 -23.34 5.77
CA ALA A 100 19.27 -23.18 5.17
C ALA A 100 20.10 -24.46 5.31
N ILE A 101 20.74 -24.90 4.23
CA ILE A 101 21.51 -26.11 4.16
C ILE A 101 22.83 -25.97 4.95
N SER A 102 23.36 -24.75 5.02
CA SER A 102 24.61 -24.44 5.73
C SER A 102 24.68 -22.96 6.09
N PRO A 103 25.60 -22.55 6.99
CA PRO A 103 25.83 -21.13 7.27
C PRO A 103 26.23 -20.29 6.03
N LYS A 104 26.83 -20.94 5.02
CA LYS A 104 27.21 -20.32 3.75
C LYS A 104 26.13 -20.38 2.67
N ASP A 105 24.93 -20.85 3.02
CA ASP A 105 23.82 -20.93 2.06
C ASP A 105 23.47 -19.52 1.54
N PRO A 106 23.50 -19.32 0.21
CA PRO A 106 23.09 -18.05 -0.39
C PRO A 106 21.69 -17.58 -0.02
N ALA A 107 20.79 -18.50 0.36
CA ALA A 107 19.45 -18.15 0.81
C ALA A 107 19.45 -17.29 2.09
N ASN A 108 20.52 -17.36 2.90
CA ASN A 108 20.67 -16.49 4.07
C ASN A 108 20.86 -15.02 3.71
N ARG A 109 21.37 -14.71 2.50
CA ARG A 109 21.54 -13.34 2.02
C ARG A 109 20.21 -12.76 1.62
N ARG A 110 19.62 -11.97 2.51
CA ARG A 110 18.29 -11.42 2.33
C ARG A 110 18.10 -10.10 3.06
N VAL A 111 17.08 -9.38 2.66
CA VAL A 111 16.53 -8.25 3.41
C VAL A 111 15.08 -8.54 3.77
N GLU A 112 14.74 -8.30 5.01
CA GLU A 112 13.39 -8.46 5.52
C GLU A 112 12.80 -7.09 5.91
N ILE A 113 11.53 -6.85 5.51
CA ILE A 113 10.76 -5.69 5.95
C ILE A 113 9.65 -6.18 6.87
N LEU A 114 9.78 -5.87 8.14
CA LEU A 114 8.80 -6.21 9.16
C LEU A 114 7.88 -5.01 9.39
N ILE A 115 6.59 -5.22 9.18
CA ILE A 115 5.56 -4.22 9.47
C ILE A 115 5.06 -4.50 10.88
N MET A 116 5.31 -3.57 11.79
CA MET A 116 5.00 -3.72 13.20
C MET A 116 3.52 -3.40 13.46
N LYS A 117 2.88 -4.16 14.36
CA LYS A 117 1.54 -3.79 14.83
C LYS A 117 1.63 -2.47 15.62
N ASN A 118 0.63 -1.60 15.46
CA ASN A 118 0.59 -0.21 16.01
C ASN A 118 0.76 -0.07 17.54
N LYS A 119 1.27 -1.06 18.23
CA LYS A 119 1.45 -1.04 19.68
C LYS A 119 2.41 0.08 20.15
N TYR A 120 3.33 0.51 19.28
CA TYR A 120 4.31 1.57 19.55
C TYR A 120 3.84 3.00 19.22
N ARG A 121 2.64 3.16 18.64
CA ARG A 121 2.12 4.49 18.30
C ARG A 121 1.86 5.35 19.55
N ARG A 122 1.54 4.73 20.68
CA ARG A 122 1.26 5.45 21.94
C ARG A 122 2.52 6.08 22.56
N ASP A 123 3.67 5.45 22.39
CA ASP A 123 4.92 5.93 22.99
C ASP A 123 5.49 7.17 22.26
N PHE A 124 5.16 7.33 20.97
CA PHE A 124 5.50 8.52 20.19
C PHE A 124 4.51 9.69 20.36
N GLU A 125 3.27 9.40 20.72
CA GLU A 125 2.27 10.45 20.99
C GLU A 125 2.41 11.05 22.40
N THR A 126 3.01 10.31 23.33
CA THR A 126 3.23 10.74 24.73
C THR A 126 4.59 11.39 24.98
N SER A 127 5.57 11.21 24.11
CA SER A 127 6.79 12.00 24.17
C SER A 127 6.45 13.44 23.77
N ASN A 128 6.60 14.33 24.73
CA ASN A 128 6.40 15.80 24.64
C ASN A 128 7.48 16.45 23.74
N ASP A 129 8.01 15.69 22.79
CA ASP A 129 8.99 16.15 21.82
C ASP A 129 8.28 16.98 20.76
N ASN A 130 8.41 18.28 20.89
CA ASN A 130 7.84 19.32 20.04
C ASN A 130 8.49 19.36 18.64
N THR A 131 9.26 18.33 18.29
CA THR A 131 9.93 18.17 17.01
C THR A 131 8.98 17.57 15.99
N MET A 132 8.43 18.43 15.13
CA MET A 132 7.75 18.15 13.86
C MET A 132 6.36 17.48 13.92
N LYS A 133 5.42 18.07 14.61
CA LYS A 133 4.03 17.89 14.22
C LYS A 133 3.80 18.63 12.90
N LEU A 134 3.83 17.90 11.80
CA LEU A 134 3.45 18.43 10.50
C LEU A 134 2.08 19.11 10.59
N THR A 135 1.98 20.33 10.07
CA THR A 135 0.70 21.01 9.93
C THR A 135 -0.26 20.19 9.04
N LYS A 136 -1.55 20.42 9.19
CA LYS A 136 -2.54 19.74 8.36
C LYS A 136 -2.29 19.94 6.86
N ALA A 137 -1.89 21.15 6.47
CA ALA A 137 -1.53 21.48 5.09
C ALA A 137 -0.30 20.68 4.58
N GLU A 138 0.72 20.50 5.41
CA GLU A 138 1.90 19.70 5.07
C GLU A 138 1.54 18.21 4.95
N GLN A 139 0.67 17.69 5.81
CA GLN A 139 0.17 16.31 5.72
C GLN A 139 -0.60 16.08 4.42
N GLU A 140 -1.48 16.99 4.04
CA GLU A 140 -2.24 16.94 2.78
C GLU A 140 -1.31 17.02 1.56
N ALA A 141 -0.31 17.90 1.59
CA ALA A 141 0.70 18.02 0.52
C ALA A 141 1.51 16.72 0.35
N ILE A 142 1.95 16.11 1.44
CA ILE A 142 2.66 14.82 1.40
C ILE A 142 1.75 13.72 0.87
N GLN A 143 0.50 13.68 1.30
CA GLN A 143 -0.46 12.69 0.82
C GLN A 143 -0.69 12.82 -0.69
N LYS A 144 -0.88 14.04 -1.18
CA LYS A 144 -1.02 14.32 -2.62
C LYS A 144 0.23 13.90 -3.42
N GLN A 145 1.43 14.17 -2.89
CA GLN A 145 2.67 13.70 -3.52
C GLN A 145 2.76 12.18 -3.58
N ARG A 146 2.36 11.47 -2.52
CA ARG A 146 2.32 10.01 -2.51
C ARG A 146 1.35 9.46 -3.55
N GLU A 147 0.17 10.02 -3.66
CA GLU A 147 -0.83 9.61 -4.65
C GLU A 147 -0.31 9.78 -6.07
N GLN A 148 0.38 10.88 -6.37
CA GLN A 148 1.03 11.08 -7.66
C GLN A 148 2.13 10.04 -7.95
N ILE A 149 2.96 9.71 -6.95
CA ILE A 149 4.00 8.69 -7.09
C ILE A 149 3.38 7.31 -7.32
N ILE A 150 2.36 6.96 -6.56
CA ILE A 150 1.63 5.69 -6.71
C ILE A 150 1.02 5.60 -8.11
N SER A 151 0.30 6.62 -8.54
CA SER A 151 -0.33 6.68 -9.86
C SER A 151 0.70 6.52 -11.00
N LYS A 152 1.86 7.16 -10.87
CA LYS A 152 2.95 7.02 -11.86
C LYS A 152 3.48 5.59 -11.90
N ILE A 153 3.80 5.00 -10.75
CA ILE A 153 4.35 3.63 -10.66
C ILE A 153 3.35 2.61 -11.21
N GLU A 154 2.08 2.74 -10.85
CA GLU A 154 1.02 1.87 -11.37
C GLU A 154 0.79 2.10 -12.86
N GLY A 155 0.91 3.35 -13.33
CA GLY A 155 0.83 3.69 -14.72
C GLY A 155 1.93 3.07 -15.57
N ASP A 156 3.16 3.08 -15.08
CA ASP A 156 4.32 2.50 -15.76
C ASP A 156 4.32 0.95 -15.74
N ALA A 157 3.68 0.35 -14.72
CA ALA A 157 3.61 -1.10 -14.55
C ALA A 157 2.51 -1.79 -15.37
N ILE A 158 1.57 -1.03 -15.91
CA ILE A 158 0.40 -1.55 -16.61
C ILE A 158 0.49 -1.20 -18.10
N SER A 159 0.38 -2.21 -18.98
CA SER A 159 0.31 -1.97 -20.42
C SER A 159 -0.90 -1.08 -20.77
N PRO A 160 -0.85 -0.29 -21.86
CA PRO A 160 -1.96 0.58 -22.27
C PRO A 160 -3.29 -0.16 -22.43
N ALA A 161 -3.26 -1.40 -22.90
CA ALA A 161 -4.44 -2.25 -23.03
C ALA A 161 -5.01 -2.67 -21.66
N ALA A 162 -4.13 -3.03 -20.70
CA ALA A 162 -4.55 -3.39 -19.34
C ALA A 162 -5.05 -2.18 -18.56
N ARG A 163 -4.54 -0.97 -18.84
CA ARG A 163 -5.03 0.29 -18.25
C ARG A 163 -6.46 0.56 -18.67
N LYS A 164 -6.75 0.44 -19.99
CA LYS A 164 -8.10 0.62 -20.51
C LYS A 164 -9.09 -0.35 -19.88
N LEU A 165 -8.71 -1.63 -19.76
CA LEU A 165 -9.55 -2.66 -19.12
C LEU A 165 -9.79 -2.37 -17.64
N LEU A 166 -8.80 -1.80 -16.94
CA LEU A 166 -8.93 -1.44 -15.52
C LEU A 166 -9.90 -0.25 -15.34
N GLU A 167 -9.79 0.76 -16.21
CA GLU A 167 -10.70 1.92 -16.23
C GLU A 167 -12.14 1.49 -16.52
N GLU A 168 -12.34 0.63 -17.51
CA GLU A 168 -13.66 0.05 -17.84
C GLU A 168 -14.24 -0.74 -16.66
N ASN A 169 -13.42 -1.55 -15.99
CA ASN A 169 -13.84 -2.29 -14.80
C ASN A 169 -14.14 -1.36 -13.61
N GLN A 170 -13.38 -0.30 -13.39
CA GLN A 170 -13.66 0.68 -12.34
C GLN A 170 -14.99 1.40 -12.59
N GLN A 171 -15.23 1.87 -13.80
CA GLN A 171 -16.51 2.49 -14.19
C GLN A 171 -17.69 1.53 -13.99
N ARG A 172 -17.51 0.25 -14.33
CA ARG A 172 -18.53 -0.79 -14.12
C ARG A 172 -18.81 -1.04 -12.63
N ILE A 173 -17.76 -1.05 -11.80
CA ILE A 173 -17.92 -1.20 -10.34
C ILE A 173 -18.61 0.03 -9.73
N GLU A 174 -18.25 1.23 -10.15
CA GLU A 174 -18.89 2.47 -9.67
C GLU A 174 -20.36 2.52 -10.08
N LYS A 175 -20.67 2.14 -11.31
CA LYS A 175 -22.06 2.02 -11.79
C LYS A 175 -22.85 1.02 -10.94
N GLN A 176 -22.30 -0.17 -10.68
CA GLN A 176 -22.96 -1.16 -9.82
C GLN A 176 -23.13 -0.69 -8.37
N LYS A 177 -22.19 0.08 -7.83
CA LYS A 177 -22.32 0.67 -6.49
C LYS A 177 -23.41 1.72 -6.43
N SER A 178 -23.50 2.59 -7.45
CA SER A 178 -24.55 3.61 -7.53
C SER A 178 -25.94 2.98 -7.69
N GLU A 179 -26.07 1.94 -8.50
CA GLU A 179 -27.32 1.18 -8.67
C GLU A 179 -27.74 0.47 -7.38
N LYS A 180 -26.79 -0.16 -6.66
CA LYS A 180 -27.07 -0.79 -5.36
C LYS A 180 -27.47 0.24 -4.30
N LEU A 181 -26.82 1.41 -4.28
CA LEU A 181 -27.17 2.50 -3.36
C LEU A 181 -28.56 3.04 -3.66
N SER A 182 -28.88 3.25 -4.94
CA SER A 182 -30.21 3.68 -5.39
C SER A 182 -31.30 2.66 -5.01
N LYS A 183 -31.08 1.36 -5.22
CA LYS A 183 -32.01 0.30 -4.79
C LYS A 183 -32.22 0.28 -3.29
N LYS A 184 -31.12 0.40 -2.51
CA LYS A 184 -31.20 0.44 -1.05
C LYS A 184 -31.97 1.66 -0.55
N ASN A 185 -31.75 2.82 -1.15
CA ASN A 185 -32.51 4.04 -0.82
C ASN A 185 -33.98 3.86 -1.16
N MET A 186 -34.31 3.27 -2.33
CA MET A 186 -35.68 2.96 -2.72
C MET A 186 -36.38 2.04 -1.71
N GLU A 187 -35.70 0.96 -1.27
CA GLU A 187 -36.25 0.06 -0.25
C GLU A 187 -36.50 0.79 1.08
N LEU A 188 -35.60 1.71 1.45
CA LEU A 188 -35.76 2.52 2.65
C LEU A 188 -37.01 3.43 2.58
N TYR A 189 -37.25 4.07 1.41
CA TYR A 189 -38.43 4.91 1.17
C TYR A 189 -39.71 4.09 1.18
N VAL A 190 -39.74 2.92 0.53
CA VAL A 190 -40.91 2.03 0.53
C VAL A 190 -41.26 1.55 1.93
N ASN A 191 -40.27 1.33 2.80
CA ASN A 191 -40.50 0.95 4.19
C ASN A 191 -41.00 2.13 5.03
N LEU A 192 -40.45 3.34 4.83
CA LEU A 192 -40.93 4.57 5.45
C LEU A 192 -42.37 4.91 5.05
N ASP A 193 -42.72 4.76 3.77
CA ASP A 193 -44.11 4.97 3.30
C ASP A 193 -45.08 3.97 3.94
N LYS A 194 -44.67 2.72 4.15
CA LYS A 194 -45.48 1.73 4.84
C LYS A 194 -45.69 2.03 6.32
N GLU A 195 -44.64 2.50 7.01
CA GLU A 195 -44.72 2.91 8.41
C GLU A 195 -45.58 4.18 8.58
N ASN A 196 -45.44 5.15 7.68
CA ASN A 196 -46.19 6.40 7.76
C ASN A 196 -47.65 6.25 7.30
N ALA A 197 -47.95 5.34 6.36
CA ALA A 197 -49.33 4.97 6.01
C ALA A 197 -50.07 4.33 7.22
N GLN A 198 -49.36 3.70 8.15
CA GLN A 198 -49.91 3.21 9.40
C GLN A 198 -50.12 4.32 10.42
N ASN A 199 -49.35 5.42 10.32
CA ASN A 199 -49.38 6.56 11.24
C ASN A 199 -50.19 7.77 10.73
N GLY A 200 -50.67 7.72 9.47
CA GLY A 200 -51.48 8.78 8.86
C GLY A 200 -50.74 10.04 8.43
N GLU A 201 -49.45 9.94 8.19
CA GLU A 201 -48.58 11.02 7.72
C GLU A 201 -48.13 10.78 6.26
N ASP A 202 -48.37 11.83 5.38
CA ASP A 202 -47.90 11.81 3.97
C ASP A 202 -46.43 12.30 3.90
N VAL A 203 -45.51 11.49 3.34
CA VAL A 203 -44.13 11.85 3.08
C VAL A 203 -43.91 12.28 1.64
N GLU A 204 -43.49 13.53 1.47
CA GLU A 204 -43.19 14.09 0.13
C GLU A 204 -41.74 13.71 -0.30
N MET A 205 -41.59 12.97 -1.41
CA MET A 205 -40.29 12.58 -1.96
C MET A 205 -39.53 13.78 -2.53
N PRO A 206 -38.17 13.86 -2.33
CA PRO A 206 -37.34 14.89 -2.93
C PRO A 206 -37.40 14.89 -4.46
N ALA A 207 -37.42 16.09 -5.07
CA ALA A 207 -37.59 16.27 -6.52
C ALA A 207 -36.55 15.55 -7.41
N VAL A 208 -35.36 15.32 -6.88
CA VAL A 208 -34.27 14.64 -7.59
C VAL A 208 -34.55 13.15 -7.79
N GLU A 209 -35.19 12.50 -6.81
CA GLU A 209 -35.48 11.06 -6.85
C GLU A 209 -36.73 10.74 -7.70
N LYS A 210 -37.70 11.65 -7.75
CA LYS A 210 -38.84 11.57 -8.69
C LYS A 210 -38.37 11.51 -10.16
N ARG A 211 -37.21 12.12 -10.45
CA ARG A 211 -36.60 12.12 -11.80
C ARG A 211 -35.91 10.81 -12.13
N VAL A 212 -35.28 10.15 -11.14
CA VAL A 212 -34.62 8.83 -11.30
C VAL A 212 -35.64 7.72 -11.51
N ILE A 213 -36.77 7.75 -10.81
CA ILE A 213 -37.86 6.80 -10.98
C ILE A 213 -38.47 6.90 -12.38
N ARG A 214 -38.66 8.12 -12.92
CA ARG A 214 -39.17 8.31 -14.28
C ARG A 214 -38.19 7.84 -15.37
N LEU A 215 -36.89 7.91 -15.13
CA LEU A 215 -35.86 7.42 -16.05
C LEU A 215 -35.80 5.89 -16.08
N ASN A 216 -36.00 5.23 -14.94
CA ASN A 216 -36.00 3.74 -14.85
C ASN A 216 -37.30 3.12 -15.37
N SER A 217 -38.43 3.80 -15.32
CA SER A 217 -39.68 3.33 -15.88
C SER A 217 -39.78 3.44 -17.42
N SER A 218 -38.79 4.05 -18.05
CA SER A 218 -38.71 4.24 -19.51
C SER A 218 -37.78 3.24 -20.21
N ILE A 219 -37.22 2.28 -19.49
CA ILE A 219 -36.42 1.18 -20.07
C ILE A 219 -37.37 0.05 -20.36
N PRO A 220 -37.62 -0.33 -21.64
CA PRO A 220 -38.43 -1.50 -21.96
C PRO A 220 -37.73 -2.74 -21.43
N GLU A 221 -38.46 -3.54 -20.64
CA GLU A 221 -38.14 -4.95 -20.40
C GLU A 221 -38.43 -5.64 -21.74
N ASP A 222 -37.42 -6.33 -22.26
CA ASP A 222 -37.42 -7.25 -23.41
C ASP A 222 -36.47 -6.81 -24.53
N GLU A 223 -35.27 -7.36 -24.49
CA GLU A 223 -34.69 -8.03 -25.65
C GLU A 223 -33.96 -9.30 -25.18
N ASP A 224 -34.64 -10.38 -25.45
CA ASP A 224 -34.21 -11.75 -25.44
C ASP A 224 -33.05 -11.92 -26.45
N PHE A 225 -31.83 -12.10 -26.00
CA PHE A 225 -30.73 -12.55 -26.84
C PHE A 225 -30.56 -14.06 -26.67
N GLY A 226 -31.36 -14.77 -27.43
CA GLY A 226 -31.06 -16.16 -27.81
C GLY A 226 -29.91 -16.22 -28.81
N LEU A 227 -29.05 -17.21 -28.57
CA LEU A 227 -27.96 -17.88 -29.27
C LEU A 227 -26.59 -17.65 -28.70
#